data_a67c331914f52e3224157e26744a43e3
#
_entry.id   a67c331914f52e3224157e26744a43e3
#
_cell.length_a   1.000
_cell.length_b   1.000
_cell.length_c   1.000
_cell.angle_alpha   90.00
_cell.angle_beta   90.00
_cell.angle_gamma   90.00
#
_symmetry.space_group_name_H-M   'P 1'
#
loop_
_entity.id
_entity.type
_entity.pdbx_description
1 polymer ?
#
loop_
_entity_poly.entity_id
_entity_poly.type
_entity_poly.pdbx_seq_one_letter_code
_entity_poly.pdbx_strand_id
1 'polypeptide(L)'
;MSGKYNEKSKSISCTVCNECGGCCYTDIPYEETLRIKQNKVNSLFKNIYVTSGITGMYHPVNYRNKVHGVISSGMNKKVISGCYKEGTHKVVPVDYCMIQDKDADNILNTLTDLFTSFKYVPYNEDSGQGFVRHVLIRKGFSTHEIMVVIVTADVAFPSKKDFLKQLTKLHPEITTIVQNINKSRTNMVLGKKNIILTGKGYIEDVLCKNRFRISPDSFYQINPSQTEKLYKAAIKMSGVKKDDVVLDAYCGIGTIGITMAKYCREVIGVELNPAAVNDAVYNAKLNNISNIHFICQDAGEYMSDNYNILKANVVVMDPPRAGLDINFLNSVIRLSPERIIYISCNPETQARDVLKLMEGGYRITGMETFDLFPYTDNIENIVCMSK
;
A
#
# COMPACT_ATOMS: atom_id res chain seq x y z
N MET A 1 -5.13 -37.16 12.55
CA MET A 1 -6.50 -37.21 11.99
C MET A 1 -6.52 -36.33 10.76
N SER A 2 -6.56 -36.94 9.58
CA SER A 2 -6.49 -36.28 8.27
C SER A 2 -7.89 -35.79 7.89
N GLY A 3 -8.11 -34.49 8.03
CA GLY A 3 -9.30 -33.83 7.50
C GLY A 3 -9.13 -33.62 5.99
N LYS A 4 -9.87 -34.36 5.19
CA LYS A 4 -9.97 -34.22 3.73
C LYS A 4 -10.60 -32.85 3.41
N TYR A 5 -9.80 -31.88 2.95
CA TYR A 5 -10.30 -30.72 2.22
C TYR A 5 -10.36 -31.09 0.73
N ASN A 6 -11.54 -31.43 0.27
CA ASN A 6 -11.83 -31.69 -1.13
C ASN A 6 -12.97 -30.74 -1.56
N GLU A 7 -12.70 -29.44 -1.58
CA GLU A 7 -13.44 -28.50 -2.41
C GLU A 7 -12.48 -28.07 -3.52
N LYS A 8 -12.75 -28.55 -4.74
CA LYS A 8 -12.12 -28.04 -5.95
C LYS A 8 -12.35 -26.54 -5.96
N SER A 9 -11.30 -25.74 -5.72
CA SER A 9 -11.37 -24.29 -5.80
C SER A 9 -11.80 -23.94 -7.22
N LYS A 10 -13.05 -23.47 -7.38
CA LYS A 10 -13.53 -22.94 -8.64
C LYS A 10 -12.67 -21.75 -8.99
N SER A 11 -12.12 -21.72 -10.20
CA SER A 11 -11.51 -20.49 -10.76
C SER A 11 -12.52 -19.36 -10.61
N ILE A 12 -12.09 -18.22 -10.07
CA ILE A 12 -12.97 -17.08 -9.89
C ILE A 12 -13.04 -16.35 -11.23
N SER A 13 -14.22 -16.30 -11.82
CA SER A 13 -14.43 -15.64 -13.12
C SER A 13 -14.52 -14.12 -12.94
N CYS A 14 -13.55 -13.39 -13.48
CA CYS A 14 -13.62 -11.94 -13.64
C CYS A 14 -14.00 -11.61 -15.09
N THR A 15 -15.08 -10.86 -15.28
CA THR A 15 -15.62 -10.54 -16.61
C THR A 15 -14.77 -9.57 -17.42
N VAL A 16 -13.85 -8.85 -16.78
CA VAL A 16 -13.01 -7.79 -17.39
C VAL A 16 -11.51 -8.03 -17.27
N CYS A 17 -11.08 -9.21 -16.82
CA CYS A 17 -9.65 -9.49 -16.56
C CYS A 17 -8.76 -9.28 -17.79
N ASN A 18 -9.23 -9.61 -18.98
CA ASN A 18 -8.49 -9.46 -20.24
C ASN A 18 -8.35 -8.00 -20.72
N GLU A 19 -9.08 -7.06 -20.12
CA GLU A 19 -9.05 -5.64 -20.51
C GLU A 19 -8.54 -4.74 -19.39
N CYS A 20 -8.87 -5.06 -18.15
CA CYS A 20 -8.55 -4.26 -16.96
C CYS A 20 -7.04 -4.27 -16.62
N GLY A 21 -6.31 -5.36 -16.92
CA GLY A 21 -4.88 -5.50 -16.60
C GLY A 21 -4.53 -5.54 -15.10
N GLY A 22 -5.53 -5.53 -14.22
CA GLY A 22 -5.31 -5.48 -12.76
C GLY A 22 -4.93 -6.83 -12.14
N CYS A 23 -5.26 -7.94 -12.79
CA CYS A 23 -5.01 -9.30 -12.34
C CYS A 23 -4.43 -10.14 -13.49
N CYS A 24 -3.52 -11.07 -13.16
CA CYS A 24 -2.83 -11.93 -14.13
C CYS A 24 -3.23 -13.40 -14.02
N TYR A 25 -3.89 -13.81 -12.92
CA TYR A 25 -4.07 -15.22 -12.56
C TYR A 25 -5.52 -15.54 -12.16
N THR A 26 -6.52 -14.93 -12.80
CA THR A 26 -7.94 -15.15 -12.49
C THR A 26 -8.52 -16.45 -13.02
N ASP A 27 -7.85 -17.08 -13.97
CA ASP A 27 -8.24 -18.29 -14.70
C ASP A 27 -7.61 -19.56 -14.14
N ILE A 28 -6.73 -19.45 -13.15
CA ILE A 28 -6.06 -20.60 -12.53
C ILE A 28 -6.39 -20.69 -11.03
N PRO A 29 -6.29 -21.89 -10.41
CA PRO A 29 -6.49 -22.06 -8.97
C PRO A 29 -5.50 -21.23 -8.15
N TYR A 30 -5.95 -20.73 -7.00
CA TYR A 30 -5.14 -19.85 -6.15
C TYR A 30 -3.84 -20.54 -5.68
N GLU A 31 -3.88 -21.80 -5.35
CA GLU A 31 -2.70 -22.60 -4.96
C GLU A 31 -1.65 -22.64 -6.06
N GLU A 32 -2.09 -22.67 -7.32
CA GLU A 32 -1.18 -22.62 -8.47
C GLU A 32 -0.54 -21.24 -8.62
N THR A 33 -1.29 -20.16 -8.35
CA THR A 33 -0.71 -18.78 -8.32
C THR A 33 0.39 -18.67 -7.28
N LEU A 34 0.18 -19.26 -6.09
CA LEU A 34 1.19 -19.28 -5.04
C LEU A 34 2.45 -20.03 -5.49
N ARG A 35 2.29 -21.17 -6.17
CA ARG A 35 3.40 -21.95 -6.71
C ARG A 35 4.18 -21.18 -7.76
N ILE A 36 3.51 -20.50 -8.68
CA ILE A 36 4.15 -19.65 -9.71
C ILE A 36 4.97 -18.54 -9.03
N LYS A 37 4.40 -17.81 -8.09
CA LYS A 37 5.08 -16.74 -7.35
C LYS A 37 6.29 -17.25 -6.57
N GLN A 38 6.15 -18.38 -5.87
CA GLN A 38 7.26 -19.00 -5.17
C GLN A 38 8.40 -19.41 -6.10
N ASN A 39 8.08 -20.02 -7.24
CA ASN A 39 9.08 -20.41 -8.22
C ASN A 39 9.81 -19.18 -8.80
N LYS A 40 9.09 -18.07 -9.03
CA LYS A 40 9.71 -16.81 -9.46
C LYS A 40 10.74 -16.32 -8.44
N VAL A 41 10.39 -16.26 -7.15
CA VAL A 41 11.34 -15.86 -6.09
C VAL A 41 12.52 -16.82 -6.02
N ASN A 42 12.28 -18.12 -5.99
CA ASN A 42 13.35 -19.12 -5.93
C ASN A 42 14.29 -19.04 -7.15
N SER A 43 13.77 -18.71 -8.33
CA SER A 43 14.59 -18.51 -9.54
C SER A 43 15.52 -17.30 -9.42
N LEU A 44 15.02 -16.18 -8.87
CA LEU A 44 15.78 -14.95 -8.67
C LEU A 44 16.90 -15.12 -7.64
N PHE A 45 16.65 -15.92 -6.60
CA PHE A 45 17.60 -16.17 -5.50
C PHE A 45 18.32 -17.52 -5.64
N LYS A 46 18.26 -18.20 -6.80
CA LYS A 46 18.67 -19.59 -6.99
C LYS A 46 20.05 -19.95 -6.43
N ASN A 47 21.04 -19.09 -6.56
CA ASN A 47 22.40 -19.31 -6.09
C ASN A 47 22.72 -18.58 -4.79
N ILE A 48 21.71 -17.97 -4.15
CA ILE A 48 21.86 -17.13 -2.97
C ILE A 48 21.14 -17.77 -1.79
N TYR A 49 19.84 -18.03 -1.96
CA TYR A 49 18.98 -18.61 -0.92
C TYR A 49 17.72 -19.19 -1.53
N VAL A 50 17.18 -20.26 -0.95
CA VAL A 50 15.92 -20.87 -1.38
C VAL A 50 14.95 -20.91 -0.21
N THR A 51 13.75 -20.36 -0.42
CA THR A 51 12.67 -20.44 0.58
C THR A 51 11.76 -21.62 0.30
N SER A 52 11.19 -22.19 1.35
CA SER A 52 10.38 -23.40 1.28
C SER A 52 8.90 -23.18 0.92
N GLY A 53 8.42 -21.93 0.95
CA GLY A 53 7.02 -21.65 0.67
C GLY A 53 6.65 -20.18 0.71
N ILE A 54 5.45 -19.89 0.20
CA ILE A 54 4.83 -18.57 0.22
C ILE A 54 3.62 -18.57 1.14
N THR A 55 3.49 -17.58 2.00
CA THR A 55 2.33 -17.40 2.87
C THR A 55 1.17 -16.78 2.10
N GLY A 56 0.18 -17.58 1.73
CA GLY A 56 -1.05 -17.15 1.05
C GLY A 56 -2.16 -16.71 1.98
N MET A 57 -3.28 -16.29 1.38
CA MET A 57 -4.53 -15.95 2.05
C MET A 57 -5.48 -17.16 2.12
N TYR A 58 -6.25 -17.25 3.19
CA TYR A 58 -7.33 -18.24 3.29
C TYR A 58 -8.53 -17.84 2.40
N HIS A 59 -8.89 -16.54 2.38
CA HIS A 59 -9.90 -15.98 1.49
C HIS A 59 -9.25 -14.89 0.61
N PRO A 60 -8.77 -15.26 -0.59
CA PRO A 60 -7.97 -14.36 -1.42
C PRO A 60 -8.81 -13.35 -2.23
N VAL A 61 -9.97 -12.94 -1.72
CA VAL A 61 -10.90 -12.01 -2.38
C VAL A 61 -11.26 -10.86 -1.45
N ASN A 62 -11.68 -9.73 -2.03
CA ASN A 62 -12.13 -8.53 -1.34
C ASN A 62 -11.16 -8.01 -0.26
N TYR A 63 -9.87 -8.19 -0.49
CA TYR A 63 -8.82 -7.84 0.46
C TYR A 63 -8.32 -6.40 0.34
N ARG A 64 -8.55 -5.74 -0.83
CA ARG A 64 -8.04 -4.39 -1.06
C ARG A 64 -8.88 -3.37 -0.33
N ASN A 65 -8.29 -2.76 0.70
CA ASN A 65 -8.89 -1.69 1.49
C ASN A 65 -8.76 -0.30 0.84
N LYS A 66 -8.06 -0.19 -0.29
CA LYS A 66 -7.92 1.02 -1.09
C LYS A 66 -8.37 0.76 -2.52
N VAL A 67 -9.43 1.41 -2.92
CA VAL A 67 -10.03 1.32 -4.26
C VAL A 67 -9.84 2.64 -4.99
N HIS A 68 -9.45 2.57 -6.24
CA HIS A 68 -9.27 3.72 -7.11
C HIS A 68 -10.10 3.53 -8.38
N GLY A 69 -11.10 4.39 -8.58
CA GLY A 69 -11.91 4.46 -9.79
C GLY A 69 -11.51 5.65 -10.65
N VAL A 70 -11.16 5.41 -11.90
CA VAL A 70 -11.02 6.44 -12.92
C VAL A 70 -12.43 6.79 -13.39
N ILE A 71 -12.80 8.08 -13.40
CA ILE A 71 -14.11 8.54 -13.80
C ILE A 71 -14.09 8.95 -15.27
N SER A 72 -15.00 8.41 -16.06
CA SER A 72 -15.06 8.66 -17.50
C SER A 72 -16.49 8.76 -18.02
N SER A 73 -16.64 9.24 -19.25
CA SER A 73 -17.93 9.29 -19.97
C SER A 73 -18.20 7.93 -20.63
N GLY A 74 -19.30 7.31 -20.27
CA GLY A 74 -19.84 6.14 -20.95
C GLY A 74 -20.82 6.50 -22.07
N MET A 75 -21.52 5.48 -22.55
CA MET A 75 -22.60 5.68 -23.55
C MET A 75 -23.73 6.55 -22.97
N ASN A 76 -24.42 7.28 -23.84
CA ASN A 76 -25.56 8.11 -23.47
C ASN A 76 -25.30 9.14 -22.35
N LYS A 77 -24.07 9.65 -22.27
CA LYS A 77 -23.64 10.61 -21.25
C LYS A 77 -23.68 10.05 -19.80
N LYS A 78 -23.83 8.74 -19.62
CA LYS A 78 -23.71 8.10 -18.31
C LYS A 78 -22.26 8.22 -17.84
N VAL A 79 -22.06 8.57 -16.58
CA VAL A 79 -20.71 8.51 -15.96
C VAL A 79 -20.40 7.06 -15.59
N ILE A 80 -19.20 6.63 -15.89
CA ILE A 80 -18.69 5.30 -15.55
C ILE A 80 -17.44 5.42 -14.68
N SER A 81 -17.15 4.38 -13.92
CA SER A 81 -15.87 4.21 -13.24
C SER A 81 -15.19 2.92 -13.65
N GLY A 82 -13.86 2.90 -13.56
CA GLY A 82 -13.10 1.70 -13.89
C GLY A 82 -11.59 1.92 -13.83
N CYS A 83 -10.88 1.15 -14.62
CA CYS A 83 -9.43 1.23 -14.77
C CYS A 83 -9.07 1.61 -16.19
N TYR A 84 -7.92 2.26 -16.38
CA TYR A 84 -7.39 2.44 -17.74
C TYR A 84 -7.00 1.07 -18.34
N LYS A 85 -7.39 0.86 -19.59
CA LYS A 85 -6.80 -0.22 -20.40
C LYS A 85 -5.31 0.10 -20.57
N GLU A 86 -4.46 -0.91 -20.40
CA GLU A 86 -3.01 -0.77 -20.44
C GLU A 86 -2.54 0.02 -21.68
N GLY A 87 -1.64 0.99 -21.46
CA GLY A 87 -1.08 1.86 -22.50
C GLY A 87 -2.05 2.87 -23.13
N THR A 88 -3.25 3.07 -22.55
CA THR A 88 -4.27 3.98 -23.11
C THR A 88 -4.97 4.81 -22.04
N HIS A 89 -5.70 5.86 -22.46
CA HIS A 89 -6.65 6.59 -21.61
C HIS A 89 -8.10 6.05 -21.71
N LYS A 90 -8.30 4.89 -22.39
CA LYS A 90 -9.62 4.26 -22.45
C LYS A 90 -9.94 3.60 -21.13
N VAL A 91 -11.07 3.96 -20.52
CA VAL A 91 -11.55 3.36 -19.27
C VAL A 91 -12.32 2.09 -19.58
N VAL A 92 -11.93 0.99 -18.96
CA VAL A 92 -12.66 -0.27 -18.90
C VAL A 92 -13.62 -0.17 -17.71
N PRO A 93 -14.96 -0.21 -17.92
CA PRO A 93 -15.90 -0.14 -16.81
C PRO A 93 -15.75 -1.34 -15.87
N VAL A 94 -15.76 -1.06 -14.57
CA VAL A 94 -15.71 -2.08 -13.53
C VAL A 94 -16.75 -1.74 -12.46
N ASP A 95 -17.87 -2.45 -12.46
CA ASP A 95 -18.91 -2.25 -11.45
C ASP A 95 -18.58 -3.01 -10.16
N TYR A 96 -17.99 -4.19 -10.28
CA TYR A 96 -17.55 -5.02 -9.15
C TYR A 96 -16.22 -5.68 -9.45
N CYS A 97 -15.32 -5.64 -8.48
CA CYS A 97 -14.00 -6.24 -8.58
C CYS A 97 -13.79 -7.29 -7.49
N MET A 98 -13.43 -8.51 -7.90
CA MET A 98 -13.23 -9.64 -6.97
C MET A 98 -12.18 -9.40 -5.88
N ILE A 99 -11.22 -8.51 -6.10
CA ILE A 99 -10.15 -8.22 -5.14
C ILE A 99 -10.40 -6.96 -4.31
N GLN A 100 -11.30 -6.06 -4.77
CA GLN A 100 -11.64 -4.82 -4.07
C GLN A 100 -12.65 -5.07 -2.94
N ASP A 101 -12.63 -4.19 -1.92
CA ASP A 101 -13.65 -4.21 -0.87
C ASP A 101 -15.03 -3.93 -1.45
N LYS A 102 -16.02 -4.72 -1.03
CA LYS A 102 -17.40 -4.64 -1.59
C LYS A 102 -18.10 -3.33 -1.27
N ASP A 103 -17.89 -2.76 -0.07
CA ASP A 103 -18.51 -1.49 0.29
C ASP A 103 -17.92 -0.36 -0.56
N ALA A 104 -16.62 -0.43 -0.84
CA ALA A 104 -15.97 0.54 -1.73
C ALA A 104 -16.51 0.46 -3.17
N ASP A 105 -16.74 -0.74 -3.72
CA ASP A 105 -17.36 -0.91 -5.04
C ASP A 105 -18.79 -0.35 -5.04
N ASN A 106 -19.60 -0.63 -4.00
CA ASN A 106 -20.97 -0.12 -3.89
C ASN A 106 -21.00 1.42 -3.82
N ILE A 107 -20.12 2.03 -3.03
CA ILE A 107 -20.02 3.49 -2.93
C ILE A 107 -19.58 4.08 -4.27
N LEU A 108 -18.63 3.46 -4.96
CA LEU A 108 -18.13 3.92 -6.25
C LEU A 108 -19.24 3.91 -7.31
N ASN A 109 -20.06 2.86 -7.36
CA ASN A 109 -21.21 2.75 -8.25
C ASN A 109 -22.25 3.85 -7.94
N THR A 110 -22.60 4.05 -6.67
CA THR A 110 -23.47 5.14 -6.24
C THR A 110 -22.93 6.52 -6.67
N LEU A 111 -21.62 6.73 -6.53
CA LEU A 111 -20.99 7.98 -6.95
C LEU A 111 -21.12 8.22 -8.46
N THR A 112 -20.97 7.19 -9.32
CA THR A 112 -21.15 7.34 -10.77
C THR A 112 -22.57 7.72 -11.12
N ASP A 113 -23.58 7.14 -10.44
CA ASP A 113 -24.98 7.49 -10.62
C ASP A 113 -25.28 8.93 -10.14
N LEU A 114 -24.73 9.34 -9.01
CA LEU A 114 -24.84 10.71 -8.52
C LEU A 114 -24.14 11.70 -9.45
N PHE A 115 -22.93 11.40 -9.94
CA PHE A 115 -22.25 12.27 -10.91
C PHE A 115 -23.05 12.44 -12.19
N THR A 116 -23.73 11.38 -12.65
CA THR A 116 -24.62 11.43 -13.79
C THR A 116 -25.84 12.33 -13.50
N SER A 117 -26.51 12.16 -12.36
CA SER A 117 -27.73 12.92 -11.99
C SER A 117 -27.42 14.40 -11.73
N PHE A 118 -26.27 14.73 -11.16
CA PHE A 118 -25.80 16.10 -10.96
C PHE A 118 -25.15 16.70 -12.20
N LYS A 119 -25.07 15.94 -13.31
CA LYS A 119 -24.48 16.37 -14.60
C LYS A 119 -23.00 16.81 -14.45
N TYR A 120 -22.24 16.17 -13.57
CA TYR A 120 -20.80 16.41 -13.47
C TYR A 120 -20.10 15.82 -14.68
N VAL A 121 -19.29 16.65 -15.33
CA VAL A 121 -18.57 16.25 -16.54
C VAL A 121 -17.29 15.53 -16.12
N PRO A 122 -17.10 14.25 -16.50
CA PRO A 122 -15.82 13.55 -16.30
C PRO A 122 -14.66 14.31 -16.95
N TYR A 123 -13.53 14.33 -16.28
CA TYR A 123 -12.34 14.98 -16.83
C TYR A 123 -11.75 14.13 -17.95
N ASN A 124 -11.43 14.78 -19.06
CA ASN A 124 -10.77 14.16 -20.20
C ASN A 124 -9.28 14.54 -20.18
N GLU A 125 -8.41 13.55 -20.02
CA GLU A 125 -6.97 13.76 -19.89
C GLU A 125 -6.34 14.34 -21.17
N ASP A 126 -6.92 14.06 -22.35
CA ASP A 126 -6.39 14.53 -23.62
C ASP A 126 -6.73 16.02 -23.87
N SER A 127 -7.99 16.42 -23.61
CA SER A 127 -8.43 17.81 -23.77
C SER A 127 -8.14 18.70 -22.56
N GLY A 128 -7.97 18.11 -21.37
CA GLY A 128 -7.80 18.84 -20.12
C GLY A 128 -9.09 19.51 -19.62
N GLN A 129 -10.25 19.05 -20.09
CA GLN A 129 -11.57 19.60 -19.72
C GLN A 129 -12.39 18.62 -18.90
N GLY A 130 -13.26 19.14 -18.04
CA GLY A 130 -14.11 18.36 -17.16
C GLY A 130 -13.87 18.68 -15.70
N PHE A 131 -14.62 18.05 -14.81
CA PHE A 131 -14.63 18.34 -13.38
C PHE A 131 -14.11 17.17 -12.54
N VAL A 132 -14.75 15.99 -12.63
CA VAL A 132 -14.39 14.82 -11.80
C VAL A 132 -13.40 13.93 -12.53
N ARG A 133 -12.24 13.68 -11.90
CA ARG A 133 -11.16 12.85 -12.48
C ARG A 133 -11.16 11.44 -11.94
N HIS A 134 -11.08 11.32 -10.61
CA HIS A 134 -10.92 10.06 -9.93
C HIS A 134 -11.74 10.04 -8.65
N VAL A 135 -12.05 8.85 -8.18
CA VAL A 135 -12.51 8.60 -6.81
C VAL A 135 -11.55 7.62 -6.15
N LEU A 136 -11.09 7.97 -4.95
CA LEU A 136 -10.31 7.07 -4.11
C LEU A 136 -11.14 6.75 -2.87
N ILE A 137 -11.35 5.46 -2.59
CA ILE A 137 -12.04 5.01 -1.39
C ILE A 137 -11.04 4.21 -0.55
N ARG A 138 -10.98 4.54 0.72
CA ARG A 138 -10.18 3.81 1.71
C ARG A 138 -11.09 3.32 2.84
N LYS A 139 -10.91 2.07 3.24
CA LYS A 139 -11.64 1.47 4.36
C LYS A 139 -10.68 0.97 5.42
N GLY A 140 -10.90 1.33 6.67
CA GLY A 140 -10.27 0.70 7.81
C GLY A 140 -10.81 -0.73 7.96
N PHE A 141 -9.93 -1.70 7.89
CA PHE A 141 -10.34 -3.12 7.89
C PHE A 141 -10.91 -3.54 9.25
N SER A 142 -10.31 -3.05 10.34
CA SER A 142 -10.73 -3.36 11.71
C SER A 142 -11.74 -2.36 12.28
N THR A 143 -11.70 -1.11 11.84
CA THR A 143 -12.58 -0.04 12.34
C THR A 143 -13.84 0.15 11.52
N HIS A 144 -13.85 -0.35 10.28
CA HIS A 144 -14.89 -0.13 9.28
C HIS A 144 -15.10 1.35 8.89
N GLU A 145 -14.21 2.25 9.31
CA GLU A 145 -14.25 3.65 8.88
C GLU A 145 -13.98 3.76 7.38
N ILE A 146 -14.78 4.56 6.68
CA ILE A 146 -14.66 4.74 5.23
C ILE A 146 -14.37 6.20 4.88
N MET A 147 -13.31 6.42 4.11
CA MET A 147 -12.96 7.71 3.54
C MET A 147 -13.19 7.70 2.03
N VAL A 148 -13.94 8.67 1.55
CA VAL A 148 -14.14 8.94 0.12
C VAL A 148 -13.36 10.18 -0.27
N VAL A 149 -12.44 10.06 -1.23
CA VAL A 149 -11.70 11.18 -1.80
C VAL A 149 -12.16 11.39 -3.24
N ILE A 150 -12.80 12.52 -3.50
CA ILE A 150 -13.26 12.91 -4.84
C ILE A 150 -12.20 13.83 -5.44
N VAL A 151 -11.53 13.37 -6.49
CA VAL A 151 -10.50 14.14 -7.17
C VAL A 151 -11.14 14.99 -8.27
N THR A 152 -10.96 16.29 -8.17
CA THR A 152 -11.56 17.27 -9.11
C THR A 152 -10.50 18.14 -9.77
N ALA A 153 -10.76 18.57 -11.00
CA ALA A 153 -9.91 19.51 -11.70
C ALA A 153 -10.06 20.95 -11.21
N ASP A 154 -11.12 21.27 -10.47
CA ASP A 154 -11.39 22.61 -9.95
C ASP A 154 -11.73 22.59 -8.46
N VAL A 155 -11.53 23.73 -7.80
CA VAL A 155 -11.90 23.98 -6.41
C VAL A 155 -13.42 24.11 -6.25
N ALA A 156 -14.10 24.73 -7.24
CA ALA A 156 -15.53 24.89 -7.24
C ALA A 156 -16.22 23.53 -7.36
N PHE A 157 -17.07 23.21 -6.36
CA PHE A 157 -17.85 21.97 -6.36
C PHE A 157 -19.33 22.33 -6.57
N PRO A 158 -19.88 22.17 -7.78
CA PRO A 158 -21.27 22.54 -8.08
C PRO A 158 -22.25 21.76 -7.22
N SER A 159 -23.33 22.39 -6.78
CA SER A 159 -24.39 21.76 -5.97
C SER A 159 -23.89 20.94 -4.77
N LYS A 160 -22.73 21.32 -4.21
CA LYS A 160 -22.02 20.57 -3.18
C LYS A 160 -22.90 20.10 -2.02
N LYS A 161 -23.76 21.00 -1.49
CA LYS A 161 -24.61 20.69 -0.33
C LYS A 161 -25.58 19.55 -0.61
N ASP A 162 -26.26 19.61 -1.76
CA ASP A 162 -27.26 18.61 -2.14
C ASP A 162 -26.60 17.28 -2.51
N PHE A 163 -25.47 17.32 -3.19
CA PHE A 163 -24.67 16.14 -3.49
C PHE A 163 -24.23 15.42 -2.22
N LEU A 164 -23.64 16.13 -1.27
CA LEU A 164 -23.18 15.54 -0.01
C LEU A 164 -24.35 14.97 0.80
N LYS A 165 -25.48 15.69 0.86
CA LYS A 165 -26.71 15.24 1.53
C LYS A 165 -27.22 13.92 0.93
N GLN A 166 -27.22 13.80 -0.40
CA GLN A 166 -27.66 12.56 -1.06
C GLN A 166 -26.67 11.42 -0.82
N LEU A 167 -25.36 11.66 -0.98
CA LEU A 167 -24.34 10.64 -0.79
C LEU A 167 -24.36 10.11 0.65
N THR A 168 -24.38 10.98 1.66
CA THR A 168 -24.40 10.55 3.09
C THR A 168 -25.72 9.90 3.50
N LYS A 169 -26.83 10.20 2.81
CA LYS A 169 -28.12 9.51 3.02
C LYS A 169 -28.07 8.08 2.47
N LEU A 170 -27.44 7.87 1.31
CA LEU A 170 -27.34 6.56 0.65
C LEU A 170 -26.26 5.69 1.32
N HIS A 171 -25.21 6.32 1.82
CA HIS A 171 -24.05 5.67 2.46
C HIS A 171 -23.74 6.32 3.82
N PRO A 172 -24.55 6.04 4.86
CA PRO A 172 -24.34 6.58 6.20
C PRO A 172 -23.06 6.03 6.86
N GLU A 173 -22.51 4.94 6.35
CA GLU A 173 -21.25 4.34 6.79
C GLU A 173 -19.99 5.16 6.40
N ILE A 174 -20.12 6.13 5.49
CA ILE A 174 -18.99 7.00 5.12
C ILE A 174 -18.62 7.91 6.31
N THR A 175 -17.42 7.71 6.82
CA THR A 175 -16.90 8.47 7.97
C THR A 175 -16.44 9.87 7.57
N THR A 176 -15.84 10.01 6.40
CA THR A 176 -15.31 11.30 5.93
C THR A 176 -15.28 11.39 4.41
N ILE A 177 -15.53 12.60 3.90
CA ILE A 177 -15.44 12.90 2.47
C ILE A 177 -14.47 14.06 2.27
N VAL A 178 -13.53 13.88 1.36
CA VAL A 178 -12.49 14.86 1.02
C VAL A 178 -12.57 15.17 -0.48
N GLN A 179 -12.47 16.43 -0.83
CA GLN A 179 -12.22 16.87 -2.20
C GLN A 179 -10.70 17.07 -2.34
N ASN A 180 -10.08 16.35 -3.25
CA ASN A 180 -8.70 16.58 -3.64
C ASN A 180 -8.65 17.36 -4.95
N ILE A 181 -7.84 18.42 -5.01
CA ILE A 181 -7.74 19.28 -6.18
C ILE A 181 -6.51 18.89 -7.00
N ASN A 182 -6.75 18.32 -8.17
CA ASN A 182 -5.70 18.00 -9.13
C ASN A 182 -5.93 18.71 -10.47
N LYS A 183 -5.28 19.85 -10.67
CA LYS A 183 -5.34 20.65 -11.91
C LYS A 183 -4.22 20.26 -12.91
N SER A 184 -3.27 19.44 -12.48
CA SER A 184 -2.08 19.14 -13.26
C SER A 184 -2.35 18.07 -14.31
N ARG A 185 -1.77 18.22 -15.50
CA ARG A 185 -1.75 17.18 -16.54
C ARG A 185 -0.58 16.22 -16.26
N THR A 186 -0.75 15.37 -15.27
CA THR A 186 0.26 14.38 -14.84
C THR A 186 -0.40 13.05 -14.53
N ASN A 187 0.37 11.98 -14.52
CA ASN A 187 -0.09 10.65 -14.15
C ASN A 187 -0.39 10.52 -12.64
N MET A 188 -0.16 11.58 -11.85
CA MET A 188 -0.46 11.57 -10.42
C MET A 188 -1.97 11.68 -10.20
N VAL A 189 -2.53 10.72 -9.47
CA VAL A 189 -3.96 10.69 -9.15
C VAL A 189 -4.36 11.84 -8.24
N LEU A 190 -3.60 12.06 -7.16
CA LEU A 190 -3.87 13.09 -6.17
C LEU A 190 -3.07 14.36 -6.46
N GLY A 191 -3.74 15.51 -6.33
CA GLY A 191 -3.10 16.81 -6.29
C GLY A 191 -2.66 17.19 -4.86
N LYS A 192 -2.02 18.35 -4.72
CA LYS A 192 -1.43 18.79 -3.44
C LYS A 192 -2.42 19.34 -2.41
N LYS A 193 -3.67 19.64 -2.81
CA LYS A 193 -4.64 20.32 -1.93
C LYS A 193 -5.84 19.44 -1.64
N ASN A 194 -6.06 19.20 -0.35
CA ASN A 194 -7.24 18.53 0.18
C ASN A 194 -8.18 19.54 0.85
N ILE A 195 -9.49 19.39 0.64
CA ILE A 195 -10.56 20.15 1.28
C ILE A 195 -11.49 19.14 1.94
N ILE A 196 -11.61 19.18 3.25
CA ILE A 196 -12.53 18.33 4.00
C ILE A 196 -13.95 18.81 3.71
N LEU A 197 -14.79 17.93 3.14
CA LEU A 197 -16.19 18.21 2.85
C LEU A 197 -17.10 17.79 4.01
N THR A 198 -16.83 16.62 4.60
CA THR A 198 -17.50 16.11 5.80
C THR A 198 -16.53 15.29 6.65
N GLY A 199 -16.80 15.15 7.93
CA GLY A 199 -16.01 14.32 8.85
C GLY A 199 -14.66 14.92 9.20
N LYS A 200 -13.71 14.06 9.61
CA LYS A 200 -12.40 14.45 10.17
C LYS A 200 -11.27 14.58 9.16
N GLY A 201 -11.51 14.23 7.88
CA GLY A 201 -10.52 14.30 6.79
C GLY A 201 -9.51 13.14 6.78
N TYR A 202 -9.67 12.14 7.64
CA TYR A 202 -8.88 10.92 7.71
C TYR A 202 -9.73 9.78 8.25
N ILE A 203 -9.24 8.56 8.14
CA ILE A 203 -9.77 7.39 8.84
C ILE A 203 -8.71 6.81 9.77
N GLU A 204 -9.14 5.93 10.65
CA GLU A 204 -8.24 5.14 11.48
C GLU A 204 -8.43 3.66 11.17
N ASP A 205 -7.37 2.88 11.34
CA ASP A 205 -7.41 1.41 11.28
C ASP A 205 -6.51 0.82 12.35
N VAL A 206 -6.67 -0.48 12.62
CA VAL A 206 -5.84 -1.22 13.58
C VAL A 206 -5.01 -2.25 12.83
N LEU A 207 -3.69 -2.18 13.00
CA LEU A 207 -2.72 -3.13 12.44
C LEU A 207 -1.73 -3.55 13.53
N CYS A 208 -1.51 -4.85 13.70
CA CYS A 208 -0.62 -5.36 14.75
C CYS A 208 -0.94 -4.84 16.16
N LYS A 209 -2.21 -4.64 16.48
CA LYS A 209 -2.74 -4.08 17.74
C LYS A 209 -2.43 -2.59 17.96
N ASN A 210 -1.86 -1.89 16.99
CA ASN A 210 -1.66 -0.45 17.03
C ASN A 210 -2.71 0.24 16.15
N ARG A 211 -3.17 1.42 16.57
CA ARG A 211 -4.11 2.25 15.83
C ARG A 211 -3.35 3.24 14.95
N PHE A 212 -3.75 3.36 13.69
CA PHE A 212 -3.11 4.23 12.72
C PHE A 212 -4.11 5.19 12.10
N ARG A 213 -3.81 6.47 12.14
CA ARG A 213 -4.44 7.49 11.30
C ARG A 213 -3.93 7.33 9.88
N ILE A 214 -4.86 7.39 8.93
CA ILE A 214 -4.61 7.24 7.50
C ILE A 214 -5.22 8.46 6.80
N SER A 215 -4.36 9.37 6.33
CA SER A 215 -4.75 10.54 5.54
C SER A 215 -4.94 10.21 4.06
N PRO A 216 -5.59 11.07 3.25
CA PRO A 216 -5.77 10.83 1.80
C PRO A 216 -4.48 10.51 1.07
N ASP A 217 -3.40 11.24 1.38
CA ASP A 217 -2.11 11.17 0.68
C ASP A 217 -1.13 10.14 1.28
N SER A 218 -1.47 9.54 2.43
CA SER A 218 -0.59 8.60 3.13
C SER A 218 -0.58 7.23 2.46
N PHE A 219 0.58 6.59 2.44
CA PHE A 219 0.66 5.17 2.10
C PHE A 219 0.20 4.32 3.30
N TYR A 220 -0.60 3.32 3.05
CA TYR A 220 -0.99 2.27 3.98
C TYR A 220 -1.20 0.98 3.20
N GLN A 221 -0.75 -0.14 3.73
CA GLN A 221 -0.80 -1.43 3.07
C GLN A 221 -2.24 -1.83 2.72
N ILE A 222 -2.43 -2.32 1.49
CA ILE A 222 -3.79 -2.56 0.94
C ILE A 222 -4.44 -3.86 1.41
N ASN A 223 -3.68 -4.73 2.06
CA ASN A 223 -4.13 -6.04 2.56
C ASN A 223 -3.71 -6.21 4.03
N PRO A 224 -4.46 -5.63 4.98
CA PRO A 224 -4.08 -5.64 6.39
C PRO A 224 -3.85 -7.03 6.97
N SER A 225 -4.64 -8.04 6.58
CA SER A 225 -4.53 -9.39 7.09
C SER A 225 -3.19 -10.07 6.74
N GLN A 226 -2.69 -9.86 5.53
CA GLN A 226 -1.38 -10.35 5.11
C GLN A 226 -0.24 -9.46 5.64
N THR A 227 -0.47 -8.16 5.72
CA THR A 227 0.50 -7.22 6.30
C THR A 227 0.80 -7.55 7.76
N GLU A 228 -0.20 -7.95 8.55
CA GLU A 228 0.05 -8.40 9.92
C GLU A 228 0.96 -9.63 9.99
N LYS A 229 0.79 -10.59 9.07
CA LYS A 229 1.65 -11.77 8.99
C LYS A 229 3.07 -11.37 8.58
N LEU A 230 3.19 -10.51 7.57
CA LEU A 230 4.45 -9.96 7.09
C LEU A 230 5.22 -9.28 8.22
N TYR A 231 4.58 -8.33 8.94
CA TYR A 231 5.24 -7.58 10.01
C TYR A 231 5.62 -8.47 11.20
N LYS A 232 4.74 -9.42 11.58
CA LYS A 232 5.07 -10.41 12.62
C LYS A 232 6.28 -11.25 12.25
N ALA A 233 6.39 -11.68 10.98
CA ALA A 233 7.54 -12.41 10.47
C ALA A 233 8.80 -11.53 10.47
N ALA A 234 8.74 -10.31 9.94
CA ALA A 234 9.85 -9.36 9.92
C ALA A 234 10.41 -9.09 11.32
N ILE A 235 9.52 -8.84 12.30
CA ILE A 235 9.91 -8.63 13.71
C ILE A 235 10.55 -9.89 14.30
N LYS A 236 9.97 -11.07 14.05
CA LYS A 236 10.53 -12.33 14.52
C LYS A 236 11.90 -12.61 13.92
N MET A 237 12.04 -12.44 12.61
CA MET A 237 13.30 -12.69 11.89
C MET A 237 14.38 -11.68 12.27
N SER A 238 14.02 -10.43 12.61
CA SER A 238 14.96 -9.42 13.06
C SER A 238 15.68 -9.80 14.36
N GLY A 239 15.09 -10.66 15.17
CA GLY A 239 15.60 -10.99 16.50
C GLY A 239 15.87 -9.75 17.36
N VAL A 240 15.05 -8.69 17.17
CA VAL A 240 15.20 -7.40 17.86
C VAL A 240 15.18 -7.59 19.38
N LYS A 241 16.10 -6.91 20.08
CA LYS A 241 16.29 -6.97 21.53
C LYS A 241 15.99 -5.62 22.19
N LYS A 242 15.77 -5.64 23.49
CA LYS A 242 15.42 -4.45 24.29
C LYS A 242 16.47 -3.32 24.24
N ASP A 243 17.72 -3.65 24.03
CA ASP A 243 18.81 -2.69 23.97
C ASP A 243 19.11 -2.18 22.55
N ASP A 244 18.43 -2.71 21.55
CA ASP A 244 18.66 -2.34 20.15
C ASP A 244 18.13 -0.93 19.84
N VAL A 245 18.84 -0.26 18.96
CA VAL A 245 18.36 0.88 18.17
C VAL A 245 18.00 0.39 16.77
N VAL A 246 16.79 0.66 16.35
CA VAL A 246 16.25 0.29 15.04
C VAL A 246 16.17 1.52 14.16
N LEU A 247 16.73 1.46 12.97
CA LEU A 247 16.47 2.41 11.89
C LEU A 247 15.36 1.82 11.00
N ASP A 248 14.21 2.51 10.90
CA ASP A 248 13.11 2.21 9.98
C ASP A 248 13.20 3.19 8.80
N ALA A 249 13.93 2.78 7.77
CA ALA A 249 14.11 3.56 6.56
C ALA A 249 12.90 3.37 5.63
N TYR A 250 12.40 4.45 5.04
CA TYR A 250 11.15 4.50 4.28
C TYR A 250 9.91 4.24 5.15
N CYS A 251 9.85 4.80 6.36
CA CYS A 251 8.92 4.39 7.40
C CYS A 251 7.43 4.75 7.12
N GLY A 252 7.13 5.58 6.12
CA GLY A 252 5.78 6.00 5.81
C GLY A 252 5.08 6.64 7.01
N ILE A 253 3.88 6.15 7.35
CA ILE A 253 3.14 6.60 8.55
C ILE A 253 3.58 5.88 9.84
N GLY A 254 4.74 5.24 9.82
CA GLY A 254 5.37 4.62 10.99
C GLY A 254 4.87 3.22 11.33
N THR A 255 4.24 2.49 10.40
CA THR A 255 3.56 1.22 10.72
C THR A 255 4.51 0.15 11.24
N ILE A 256 5.68 -0.02 10.65
CA ILE A 256 6.69 -1.00 11.07
C ILE A 256 7.38 -0.52 12.35
N GLY A 257 7.92 0.71 12.35
CA GLY A 257 8.66 1.26 13.48
C GLY A 257 7.84 1.31 14.77
N ILE A 258 6.59 1.79 14.72
CA ILE A 258 5.66 1.80 15.87
C ILE A 258 5.40 0.38 16.39
N THR A 259 5.24 -0.59 15.46
CA THR A 259 5.03 -1.99 15.86
C THR A 259 6.28 -2.58 16.51
N MET A 260 7.48 -2.20 16.06
CA MET A 260 8.77 -2.65 16.61
C MET A 260 9.16 -1.95 17.92
N ALA A 261 8.72 -0.72 18.15
CA ALA A 261 9.13 0.12 19.28
C ALA A 261 9.02 -0.56 20.66
N LYS A 262 7.99 -1.42 20.84
CA LYS A 262 7.81 -2.18 22.08
C LYS A 262 8.85 -3.27 22.34
N TYR A 263 9.68 -3.61 21.35
CA TYR A 263 10.70 -4.68 21.46
C TYR A 263 12.12 -4.16 21.54
N CYS A 264 12.35 -2.86 21.32
CA CYS A 264 13.68 -2.24 21.26
C CYS A 264 13.80 -1.05 22.22
N ARG A 265 15.00 -0.50 22.33
CA ARG A 265 15.31 0.70 23.11
C ARG A 265 14.77 1.94 22.42
N GLU A 266 14.99 2.04 21.11
CA GLU A 266 14.70 3.23 20.32
C GLU A 266 14.44 2.85 18.86
N VAL A 267 13.56 3.61 18.21
CA VAL A 267 13.35 3.57 16.76
C VAL A 267 13.60 4.96 16.17
N ILE A 268 14.32 4.98 15.05
CA ILE A 268 14.51 6.18 14.21
C ILE A 268 13.82 5.90 12.89
N GLY A 269 12.72 6.61 12.62
CA GLY A 269 11.96 6.51 11.36
C GLY A 269 12.39 7.61 10.40
N VAL A 270 12.70 7.26 9.15
CA VAL A 270 13.05 8.22 8.10
C VAL A 270 12.06 8.11 6.95
N GLU A 271 11.50 9.22 6.52
CA GLU A 271 10.49 9.30 5.46
C GLU A 271 10.60 10.65 4.73
N LEU A 272 10.51 10.60 3.40
CA LEU A 272 10.63 11.79 2.55
C LEU A 272 9.34 12.65 2.58
N ASN A 273 8.17 12.03 2.69
CA ASN A 273 6.88 12.71 2.59
C ASN A 273 6.49 13.39 3.92
N PRO A 274 6.45 14.74 4.00
CA PRO A 274 6.10 15.45 5.24
C PRO A 274 4.71 15.10 5.78
N ALA A 275 3.74 14.80 4.90
CA ALA A 275 2.39 14.42 5.33
C ALA A 275 2.40 13.04 6.03
N ALA A 276 3.19 12.09 5.51
CA ALA A 276 3.37 10.79 6.13
C ALA A 276 4.11 10.89 7.47
N VAL A 277 5.14 11.74 7.57
CA VAL A 277 5.85 12.01 8.84
C VAL A 277 4.90 12.62 9.89
N ASN A 278 4.04 13.56 9.50
CA ASN A 278 3.03 14.13 10.40
C ASN A 278 2.05 13.05 10.91
N ASP A 279 1.59 12.16 10.04
CA ASP A 279 0.76 11.03 10.45
C ASP A 279 1.55 10.06 11.34
N ALA A 280 2.83 9.79 11.07
CA ALA A 280 3.68 8.92 11.89
C ALA A 280 3.86 9.45 13.32
N VAL A 281 4.13 10.76 13.47
CA VAL A 281 4.22 11.43 14.78
C VAL A 281 2.89 11.35 15.53
N TYR A 282 1.78 11.58 14.83
CA TYR A 282 0.45 11.43 15.41
C TYR A 282 0.19 9.99 15.86
N ASN A 283 0.53 9.01 15.01
CA ASN A 283 0.34 7.58 15.27
C ASN A 283 1.15 7.09 16.46
N ALA A 284 2.39 7.55 16.63
CA ALA A 284 3.19 7.23 17.81
C ALA A 284 2.51 7.72 19.09
N LYS A 285 2.02 8.98 19.10
CA LYS A 285 1.27 9.55 20.24
C LYS A 285 -0.03 8.80 20.52
N LEU A 286 -0.79 8.45 19.47
CA LEU A 286 -2.05 7.70 19.56
C LEU A 286 -1.87 6.34 20.23
N ASN A 287 -0.69 5.72 20.07
CA ASN A 287 -0.35 4.42 20.63
C ASN A 287 0.49 4.51 21.92
N ASN A 288 0.70 5.72 22.48
CA ASN A 288 1.54 5.95 23.67
C ASN A 288 2.99 5.43 23.49
N ILE A 289 3.54 5.52 22.28
CA ILE A 289 4.91 5.14 21.95
C ILE A 289 5.79 6.39 22.07
N SER A 290 6.74 6.38 23.01
CA SER A 290 7.63 7.52 23.29
C SER A 290 9.09 7.30 22.84
N ASN A 291 9.45 6.07 22.52
CA ASN A 291 10.81 5.69 22.12
C ASN A 291 10.97 5.58 20.59
N ILE A 292 10.26 6.45 19.85
CA ILE A 292 10.38 6.56 18.40
C ILE A 292 10.50 8.03 17.99
N HIS A 293 11.41 8.33 17.06
CA HIS A 293 11.64 9.65 16.49
C HIS A 293 11.52 9.58 14.96
N PHE A 294 10.89 10.58 14.36
CA PHE A 294 10.70 10.64 12.91
C PHE A 294 11.45 11.81 12.31
N ILE A 295 12.10 11.56 11.17
CA ILE A 295 12.92 12.50 10.42
C ILE A 295 12.32 12.62 9.02
N CYS A 296 12.07 13.86 8.58
CA CYS A 296 11.57 14.15 7.24
C CYS A 296 12.75 14.45 6.32
N GLN A 297 13.28 13.42 5.67
CA GLN A 297 14.41 13.50 4.76
C GLN A 297 14.40 12.30 3.80
N ASP A 298 15.11 12.40 2.67
CA ASP A 298 15.40 11.25 1.83
C ASP A 298 16.27 10.25 2.62
N ALA A 299 15.93 8.95 2.53
CA ALA A 299 16.61 7.92 3.32
C ALA A 299 18.09 7.76 2.91
N GLY A 300 18.40 7.92 1.61
CA GLY A 300 19.75 7.86 1.08
C GLY A 300 20.62 9.03 1.57
N GLU A 301 20.05 10.25 1.53
CA GLU A 301 20.72 11.45 2.05
C GLU A 301 20.94 11.33 3.57
N TYR A 302 19.89 10.99 4.32
CA TYR A 302 19.99 10.80 5.78
C TYR A 302 21.09 9.81 6.14
N MET A 303 21.15 8.67 5.48
CA MET A 303 22.14 7.65 5.72
C MET A 303 23.55 8.11 5.36
N SER A 304 23.69 8.83 4.23
CA SER A 304 25.00 9.38 3.80
C SER A 304 25.55 10.39 4.79
N ASP A 305 24.69 11.21 5.39
CA ASP A 305 25.08 12.24 6.35
C ASP A 305 25.40 11.68 7.74
N ASN A 306 24.74 10.57 8.12
CA ASN A 306 24.70 10.13 9.52
C ASN A 306 25.34 8.77 9.80
N TYR A 307 25.78 7.97 8.81
CA TYR A 307 26.29 6.62 9.04
C TYR A 307 27.46 6.53 10.06
N ASN A 308 28.24 7.61 10.21
CA ASN A 308 29.37 7.65 11.16
C ASN A 308 28.94 7.85 12.63
N ILE A 309 27.78 8.44 12.86
CA ILE A 309 27.28 8.81 14.20
C ILE A 309 26.08 7.99 14.63
N LEU A 310 25.34 7.45 13.68
CA LEU A 310 24.16 6.63 13.91
C LEU A 310 24.58 5.27 14.53
N LYS A 311 23.97 4.92 15.67
CA LYS A 311 24.23 3.65 16.35
C LYS A 311 23.02 2.72 16.21
N ALA A 312 22.70 2.29 14.98
CA ALA A 312 21.61 1.36 14.74
C ALA A 312 22.14 -0.08 14.69
N ASN A 313 21.57 -0.93 15.54
CA ASN A 313 21.86 -2.37 15.55
C ASN A 313 21.06 -3.11 14.48
N VAL A 314 19.85 -2.60 14.17
CA VAL A 314 18.94 -3.18 13.18
C VAL A 314 18.54 -2.10 12.20
N VAL A 315 18.60 -2.41 10.91
CA VAL A 315 18.08 -1.58 9.84
C VAL A 315 16.91 -2.32 9.19
N VAL A 316 15.73 -1.71 9.20
CA VAL A 316 14.55 -2.17 8.48
C VAL A 316 14.34 -1.26 7.28
N MET A 317 14.08 -1.81 6.13
CA MET A 317 13.86 -1.07 4.88
C MET A 317 12.74 -1.68 4.08
N ASP A 318 11.80 -0.82 3.65
CA ASP A 318 10.67 -1.15 2.76
C ASP A 318 10.63 -0.10 1.63
N PRO A 319 11.61 -0.13 0.69
CA PRO A 319 11.74 0.88 -0.35
C PRO A 319 10.68 0.71 -1.45
N PRO A 320 10.54 1.71 -2.35
CA PRO A 320 9.71 1.60 -3.53
C PRO A 320 10.21 0.52 -4.50
N ARG A 321 9.42 0.20 -5.53
CA ARG A 321 9.70 -0.87 -6.52
C ARG A 321 11.06 -0.78 -7.21
N ALA A 322 11.67 0.39 -7.30
CA ALA A 322 13.01 0.57 -7.87
C ALA A 322 14.12 -0.08 -7.04
N GLY A 323 13.81 -0.48 -5.81
CA GLY A 323 14.79 -0.96 -4.84
C GLY A 323 15.57 0.19 -4.19
N LEU A 324 16.71 -0.14 -3.63
CA LEU A 324 17.59 0.80 -2.94
C LEU A 324 18.57 1.46 -3.92
N ASP A 325 18.88 2.73 -3.67
CA ASP A 325 19.95 3.39 -4.39
C ASP A 325 21.33 2.96 -3.86
N ILE A 326 22.36 3.16 -4.69
CA ILE A 326 23.72 2.69 -4.38
C ILE A 326 24.33 3.44 -3.19
N ASN A 327 23.98 4.70 -2.97
CA ASN A 327 24.51 5.50 -1.87
C ASN A 327 23.92 5.01 -0.55
N PHE A 328 22.60 4.71 -0.53
CA PHE A 328 21.97 4.09 0.64
C PHE A 328 22.60 2.75 0.97
N LEU A 329 22.78 1.85 -0.02
CA LEU A 329 23.42 0.53 0.18
C LEU A 329 24.84 0.67 0.74
N ASN A 330 25.65 1.55 0.16
CA ASN A 330 27.01 1.80 0.63
C ASN A 330 27.02 2.36 2.07
N SER A 331 26.06 3.22 2.42
CA SER A 331 25.94 3.79 3.76
C SER A 331 25.51 2.73 4.79
N VAL A 332 24.60 1.82 4.42
CA VAL A 332 24.24 0.66 5.28
C VAL A 332 25.46 -0.24 5.51
N ILE A 333 26.26 -0.52 4.47
CA ILE A 333 27.47 -1.34 4.59
C ILE A 333 28.49 -0.66 5.52
N ARG A 334 28.65 0.66 5.43
CA ARG A 334 29.56 1.45 6.30
C ARG A 334 29.04 1.56 7.74
N LEU A 335 27.75 1.80 7.93
CA LEU A 335 27.09 1.78 9.25
C LEU A 335 27.32 0.44 9.95
N SER A 336 27.33 -0.63 9.17
CA SER A 336 27.58 -2.00 9.63
C SER A 336 26.65 -2.47 10.75
N PRO A 337 25.29 -2.34 10.59
CA PRO A 337 24.35 -2.86 11.56
C PRO A 337 24.52 -4.37 11.72
N GLU A 338 24.20 -4.88 12.91
CA GLU A 338 24.25 -6.33 13.18
C GLU A 338 23.25 -7.10 12.30
N ARG A 339 22.09 -6.49 12.05
CA ARG A 339 20.98 -7.15 11.33
C ARG A 339 20.29 -6.17 10.38
N ILE A 340 19.89 -6.71 9.23
CA ILE A 340 19.16 -6.02 8.20
C ILE A 340 17.88 -6.80 7.93
N ILE A 341 16.73 -6.11 7.88
CA ILE A 341 15.44 -6.62 7.43
C ILE A 341 15.07 -5.86 6.17
N TYR A 342 15.08 -6.54 5.04
CA TYR A 342 14.70 -5.96 3.76
C TYR A 342 13.36 -6.53 3.30
N ILE A 343 12.31 -5.72 3.36
CA ILE A 343 10.98 -5.99 2.83
C ILE A 343 10.91 -5.40 1.43
N SER A 344 10.36 -6.12 0.46
CA SER A 344 10.25 -5.60 -0.90
C SER A 344 9.06 -6.18 -1.65
N CYS A 345 8.35 -5.31 -2.37
CA CYS A 345 7.32 -5.69 -3.33
C CYS A 345 7.89 -6.04 -4.73
N ASN A 346 9.20 -5.98 -4.92
CA ASN A 346 9.88 -6.35 -6.15
C ASN A 346 11.10 -7.24 -5.86
N PRO A 347 10.94 -8.57 -5.92
CA PRO A 347 12.05 -9.51 -5.66
C PRO A 347 13.23 -9.39 -6.62
N GLU A 348 13.04 -8.84 -7.82
CA GLU A 348 14.13 -8.66 -8.81
C GLU A 348 15.12 -7.60 -8.35
N THR A 349 14.63 -6.43 -7.98
CA THR A 349 15.48 -5.37 -7.42
C THR A 349 16.04 -5.75 -6.05
N GLN A 350 15.26 -6.48 -5.24
CA GLN A 350 15.72 -6.98 -3.96
C GLN A 350 16.90 -7.96 -4.12
N ALA A 351 16.85 -8.90 -5.06
CA ALA A 351 17.95 -9.82 -5.31
C ALA A 351 19.23 -9.08 -5.72
N ARG A 352 19.13 -8.05 -6.58
CA ARG A 352 20.25 -7.16 -6.94
C ARG A 352 20.86 -6.50 -5.71
N ASP A 353 20.04 -5.92 -4.85
CA ASP A 353 20.50 -5.16 -3.69
C ASP A 353 21.09 -6.07 -2.61
N VAL A 354 20.51 -7.26 -2.44
CA VAL A 354 21.02 -8.31 -1.54
C VAL A 354 22.43 -8.74 -1.94
N LEU A 355 22.71 -8.94 -3.23
CA LEU A 355 24.05 -9.25 -3.71
C LEU A 355 25.06 -8.16 -3.30
N LYS A 356 24.67 -6.89 -3.39
CA LYS A 356 25.52 -5.77 -2.98
C LYS A 356 25.77 -5.75 -1.47
N LEU A 357 24.78 -6.07 -0.66
CA LEU A 357 24.95 -6.23 0.79
C LEU A 357 25.86 -7.42 1.12
N MET A 358 25.78 -8.53 0.36
CA MET A 358 26.66 -9.68 0.53
C MET A 358 28.13 -9.35 0.20
N GLU A 359 28.39 -8.52 -0.82
CA GLU A 359 29.74 -7.97 -1.08
C GLU A 359 30.25 -7.15 0.13
N GLY A 360 29.34 -6.52 0.88
CA GLY A 360 29.63 -5.81 2.13
C GLY A 360 29.80 -6.71 3.35
N GLY A 361 29.81 -8.03 3.19
CA GLY A 361 30.06 -9.02 4.24
C GLY A 361 28.80 -9.55 4.94
N TYR A 362 27.60 -9.20 4.47
CA TYR A 362 26.35 -9.74 5.02
C TYR A 362 26.02 -11.11 4.43
N ARG A 363 25.33 -11.94 5.21
CA ARG A 363 24.81 -13.24 4.78
C ARG A 363 23.31 -13.30 5.06
N ILE A 364 22.55 -13.95 4.18
CA ILE A 364 21.14 -14.20 4.41
C ILE A 364 21.00 -15.21 5.55
N THR A 365 20.22 -14.83 6.56
CA THR A 365 19.88 -15.68 7.71
C THR A 365 18.46 -16.20 7.66
N GLY A 366 17.61 -15.60 6.81
CA GLY A 366 16.25 -16.04 6.57
C GLY A 366 15.62 -15.31 5.41
N MET A 367 14.66 -15.98 4.77
CA MET A 367 13.82 -15.40 3.71
C MET A 367 12.41 -15.97 3.79
N GLU A 368 11.41 -15.11 3.78
CA GLU A 368 9.99 -15.50 3.76
C GLU A 368 9.23 -14.69 2.70
N THR A 369 8.39 -15.38 1.94
CA THR A 369 7.59 -14.79 0.86
C THR A 369 6.11 -14.73 1.25
N PHE A 370 5.43 -13.64 0.87
CA PHE A 370 4.03 -13.40 1.21
C PHE A 370 3.24 -13.00 -0.04
N ASP A 371 2.02 -13.50 -0.14
CA ASP A 371 1.07 -13.05 -1.16
C ASP A 371 0.15 -11.96 -0.59
N LEU A 372 0.61 -10.70 -0.62
CA LEU A 372 -0.20 -9.54 -0.27
C LEU A 372 -1.22 -9.18 -1.37
N PHE A 373 -0.97 -9.65 -2.59
CA PHE A 373 -1.69 -9.26 -3.79
C PHE A 373 -2.22 -10.49 -4.55
N PRO A 374 -3.13 -11.30 -3.96
CA PRO A 374 -3.75 -12.42 -4.63
C PRO A 374 -4.22 -12.11 -6.05
N TYR A 375 -4.02 -13.07 -6.96
CA TYR A 375 -4.36 -13.00 -8.39
C TYR A 375 -3.58 -11.99 -9.24
N THR A 376 -2.64 -11.24 -8.67
CA THR A 376 -1.72 -10.37 -9.40
C THR A 376 -0.32 -10.99 -9.46
N ASP A 377 0.59 -10.45 -10.25
CA ASP A 377 2.00 -10.86 -10.33
C ASP A 377 2.88 -10.29 -9.22
N ASN A 378 2.32 -9.40 -8.39
CA ASN A 378 3.05 -8.77 -7.28
C ASN A 378 3.35 -9.78 -6.17
N ILE A 379 4.53 -9.67 -5.60
CA ILE A 379 5.05 -10.55 -4.54
C ILE A 379 5.66 -9.66 -3.47
N GLU A 380 5.38 -9.99 -2.20
CA GLU A 380 6.12 -9.40 -1.09
C GLU A 380 7.12 -10.40 -0.54
N ASN A 381 8.35 -9.97 -0.36
CA ASN A 381 9.42 -10.84 0.13
C ASN A 381 10.20 -10.16 1.25
N ILE A 382 10.51 -10.91 2.31
CA ILE A 382 11.38 -10.48 3.40
C ILE A 382 12.70 -11.21 3.25
N VAL A 383 13.81 -10.47 3.31
CA VAL A 383 15.14 -11.02 3.46
C VAL A 383 15.73 -10.50 4.76
N CYS A 384 16.13 -11.40 5.64
CA CYS A 384 16.88 -11.09 6.84
C CYS A 384 18.37 -11.39 6.60
N MET A 385 19.23 -10.44 6.94
CA MET A 385 20.67 -10.59 6.79
C MET A 385 21.40 -10.21 8.07
N SER A 386 22.56 -10.83 8.29
CA SER A 386 23.50 -10.48 9.38
C SER A 386 24.95 -10.61 8.92
N LYS A 387 25.84 -9.97 9.63
CA LYS A 387 27.30 -10.20 9.50
C LYS A 387 27.76 -11.38 10.30
#